data_953b8f3739263928ef3332da4db62bf4
#
_entry.id   953b8f3739263928ef3332da4db62bf4
#
_cell.length_a   1.000
_cell.length_b   1.000
_cell.length_c   1.000
_cell.angle_alpha   90.00
_cell.angle_beta   90.00
_cell.angle_gamma   90.00
#
_symmetry.space_group_name_H-M   'P 1'
#
loop_
_entity.id
_entity.type
_entity.pdbx_description
1 polymer ?
#
loop_
_entity_poly.entity_id
_entity_poly.type
_entity_poly.pdbx_seq_one_letter_code
_entity_poly.pdbx_strand_id
1 'polypeptide(L)'
;MQVLRAARTTLSDAITLYWLLVRIVLPVMLLTKVAVEFGVIELLAPLFSPLMLLLGLPPELGFAWVTGFLVGLWGGAVALFAIVPVAELTTAQVTIFMSLILFSHALPIEQRIVQKAGPSFLVTSLMRLLCGLVYGLILHLIFQYSGWLQEPVAPHWIPTSSDPSWGAFFYETAEALFWMFLILLGLVVSMRLLEWSGIMKLLRNGLTPILRLAGIGPAAAPLTMVGLLLGLSYGGGLIIREAQKGHLSARDIFLATSFMGLAHSLIEDTLIAIALGADLTSVLVGRVIFSILVVALLARLIDLVPQRTFFRYLFKAA
;
A
#
# COMPACT_ATOMS: atom_id res chain seq x y z
N MET A 1 -14.68 -34.56 -0.27
CA MET A 1 -15.65 -33.51 -0.62
C MET A 1 -15.25 -32.13 -0.06
N GLN A 2 -14.81 -31.99 1.18
CA GLN A 2 -14.41 -30.68 1.76
C GLN A 2 -13.24 -30.01 1.04
N VAL A 3 -12.18 -30.76 0.69
CA VAL A 3 -10.99 -30.22 -0.01
C VAL A 3 -11.36 -29.70 -1.41
N LEU A 4 -12.19 -30.43 -2.16
CA LEU A 4 -12.66 -29.99 -3.48
C LEU A 4 -13.53 -28.73 -3.40
N ARG A 5 -14.37 -28.60 -2.36
CA ARG A 5 -15.13 -27.37 -2.13
C ARG A 5 -14.21 -26.21 -1.78
N ALA A 6 -13.22 -26.42 -0.91
CA ALA A 6 -12.23 -25.41 -0.56
C ALA A 6 -11.43 -24.94 -1.78
N ALA A 7 -10.94 -25.86 -2.62
CA ALA A 7 -10.23 -25.52 -3.85
C ALA A 7 -11.10 -24.72 -4.83
N ARG A 8 -12.38 -25.12 -5.02
CA ARG A 8 -13.32 -24.41 -5.88
C ARG A 8 -13.62 -23.00 -5.39
N THR A 9 -13.80 -22.81 -4.07
CA THR A 9 -14.01 -21.47 -3.50
C THR A 9 -12.76 -20.61 -3.63
N THR A 10 -11.55 -21.16 -3.39
CA THR A 10 -10.28 -20.45 -3.57
C THR A 10 -10.11 -19.96 -5.01
N LEU A 11 -10.37 -20.83 -5.99
CA LEU A 11 -10.27 -20.46 -7.40
C LEU A 11 -11.32 -19.41 -7.79
N SER A 12 -12.55 -19.55 -7.31
CA SER A 12 -13.63 -18.56 -7.54
C SER A 12 -13.27 -17.20 -6.97
N ASP A 13 -12.71 -17.15 -5.76
CA ASP A 13 -12.29 -15.90 -5.12
C ASP A 13 -11.14 -15.26 -5.90
N ALA A 14 -10.14 -16.05 -6.31
CA ALA A 14 -9.02 -15.57 -7.13
C ALA A 14 -9.50 -15.01 -8.48
N ILE A 15 -10.40 -15.70 -9.18
CA ILE A 15 -10.98 -15.23 -10.45
C ILE A 15 -11.77 -13.93 -10.25
N THR A 16 -12.53 -13.81 -9.18
CA THR A 16 -13.33 -12.63 -8.88
C THR A 16 -12.44 -11.41 -8.63
N LEU A 17 -11.39 -11.59 -7.81
CA LEU A 17 -10.39 -10.54 -7.54
C LEU A 17 -9.62 -10.18 -8.81
N TYR A 18 -9.17 -11.17 -9.57
CA TYR A 18 -8.47 -10.96 -10.83
C TYR A 18 -9.30 -10.13 -11.80
N TRP A 19 -10.58 -10.47 -11.99
CA TRP A 19 -11.45 -9.74 -12.91
C TRP A 19 -11.74 -8.30 -12.45
N LEU A 20 -11.84 -8.09 -11.14
CA LEU A 20 -11.93 -6.75 -10.57
C LEU A 20 -10.69 -5.92 -10.91
N LEU A 21 -9.50 -6.52 -10.75
CA LEU A 21 -8.23 -5.85 -11.02
C LEU A 21 -7.98 -5.62 -12.51
N VAL A 22 -8.29 -6.58 -13.38
CA VAL A 22 -8.18 -6.41 -14.84
C VAL A 22 -8.95 -5.18 -15.34
N ARG A 23 -10.16 -4.96 -14.81
CA ARG A 23 -10.97 -3.78 -15.15
C ARG A 23 -10.32 -2.45 -14.77
N ILE A 24 -9.40 -2.46 -13.85
CA ILE A 24 -8.65 -1.28 -13.38
C ILE A 24 -7.30 -1.21 -14.08
N VAL A 25 -6.55 -2.30 -14.08
CA VAL A 25 -5.18 -2.38 -14.58
C VAL A 25 -5.12 -2.17 -16.10
N LEU A 26 -6.01 -2.81 -16.85
CA LEU A 26 -6.00 -2.71 -18.30
C LEU A 26 -6.22 -1.28 -18.83
N PRO A 27 -7.20 -0.49 -18.36
CA PRO A 27 -7.28 0.93 -18.70
C PRO A 27 -6.05 1.74 -18.29
N VAL A 28 -5.46 1.47 -17.12
CA VAL A 28 -4.25 2.14 -16.66
C VAL A 28 -3.08 1.85 -17.60
N MET A 29 -2.85 0.59 -17.99
CA MET A 29 -1.80 0.21 -18.95
C MET A 29 -1.99 0.94 -20.29
N LEU A 30 -3.22 0.95 -20.81
CA LEU A 30 -3.53 1.64 -22.06
C LEU A 30 -3.27 3.16 -21.97
N LEU A 31 -3.75 3.78 -20.90
CA LEU A 31 -3.54 5.22 -20.66
C LEU A 31 -2.06 5.54 -20.50
N THR A 32 -1.30 4.71 -19.81
CA THR A 32 0.15 4.89 -19.62
C THR A 32 0.86 4.75 -20.98
N LYS A 33 0.53 3.74 -21.80
CA LYS A 33 1.09 3.56 -23.14
C LYS A 33 0.83 4.80 -24.03
N VAL A 34 -0.41 5.28 -24.03
CA VAL A 34 -0.78 6.50 -24.77
C VAL A 34 -0.01 7.70 -24.23
N ALA A 35 0.10 7.85 -22.90
CA ALA A 35 0.82 8.96 -22.27
C ALA A 35 2.33 8.95 -22.64
N VAL A 36 2.95 7.77 -22.72
CA VAL A 36 4.33 7.63 -23.20
C VAL A 36 4.45 8.04 -24.67
N GLU A 37 3.58 7.53 -25.54
CA GLU A 37 3.64 7.84 -26.99
C GLU A 37 3.42 9.32 -27.31
N PHE A 38 2.58 10.01 -26.53
CA PHE A 38 2.33 11.44 -26.71
C PHE A 38 3.32 12.33 -25.93
N GLY A 39 4.35 11.78 -25.31
CA GLY A 39 5.34 12.55 -24.56
C GLY A 39 4.78 13.19 -23.28
N VAL A 40 3.63 12.73 -22.78
CA VAL A 40 2.98 13.30 -21.59
C VAL A 40 3.82 13.02 -20.33
N ILE A 41 4.48 11.87 -20.28
CA ILE A 41 5.34 11.50 -19.17
C ILE A 41 6.54 12.45 -19.08
N GLU A 42 7.22 12.68 -20.19
CA GLU A 42 8.37 13.59 -20.32
C GLU A 42 7.96 15.04 -20.00
N LEU A 43 6.76 15.44 -20.41
CA LEU A 43 6.22 16.77 -20.12
C LEU A 43 5.94 16.96 -18.62
N LEU A 44 5.47 15.92 -17.93
CA LEU A 44 5.12 15.97 -16.51
C LEU A 44 6.29 15.65 -15.57
N ALA A 45 7.31 14.94 -16.04
CA ALA A 45 8.47 14.54 -15.25
C ALA A 45 9.16 15.71 -14.51
N PRO A 46 9.36 16.91 -15.11
CA PRO A 46 9.94 18.05 -14.40
C PRO A 46 9.14 18.51 -13.19
N LEU A 47 7.81 18.31 -13.17
CA LEU A 47 6.96 18.65 -12.02
C LEU A 47 7.28 17.77 -10.81
N PHE A 48 7.57 16.50 -11.05
CA PHE A 48 7.86 15.51 -9.99
C PHE A 48 9.36 15.42 -9.67
N SER A 49 10.22 15.97 -10.56
CA SER A 49 11.68 15.85 -10.46
C SER A 49 12.24 16.23 -9.08
N PRO A 50 11.87 17.36 -8.44
CA PRO A 50 12.45 17.71 -7.14
C PRO A 50 12.14 16.66 -6.08
N LEU A 51 10.94 16.07 -6.12
CA LEU A 51 10.50 15.08 -5.14
C LEU A 51 11.10 13.70 -5.42
N MET A 52 11.09 13.25 -6.67
CA MET A 52 11.60 11.94 -7.04
C MET A 52 13.12 11.88 -6.88
N LEU A 53 13.86 12.91 -7.29
CA LEU A 53 15.31 12.99 -7.11
C LEU A 53 15.71 13.02 -5.61
N LEU A 54 14.94 13.68 -4.75
CA LEU A 54 15.14 13.64 -3.30
C LEU A 54 15.07 12.21 -2.75
N LEU A 55 14.32 11.34 -3.40
CA LEU A 55 14.12 9.93 -3.03
C LEU A 55 15.04 8.98 -3.81
N GLY A 56 15.93 9.50 -4.66
CA GLY A 56 16.80 8.69 -5.52
C GLY A 56 16.07 7.95 -6.65
N LEU A 57 14.90 8.45 -7.02
CA LEU A 57 14.03 7.84 -8.04
C LEU A 57 14.08 8.64 -9.36
N PRO A 58 13.93 7.97 -10.51
CA PRO A 58 13.71 8.64 -11.80
C PRO A 58 12.48 9.57 -11.73
N PRO A 59 12.55 10.79 -12.31
CA PRO A 59 11.45 11.76 -12.29
C PRO A 59 10.14 11.24 -12.88
N GLU A 60 10.22 10.38 -13.90
CA GLU A 60 9.10 9.75 -14.60
C GLU A 60 8.23 8.92 -13.67
N LEU A 61 8.80 8.37 -12.60
CA LEU A 61 8.08 7.59 -11.58
C LEU A 61 7.09 8.42 -10.76
N GLY A 62 7.17 9.74 -10.83
CA GLY A 62 6.15 10.61 -10.25
C GLY A 62 4.76 10.36 -10.83
N PHE A 63 4.65 10.08 -12.13
CA PHE A 63 3.39 9.70 -12.77
C PHE A 63 2.88 8.34 -12.26
N ALA A 64 3.77 7.35 -12.14
CA ALA A 64 3.42 6.05 -11.59
C ALA A 64 2.96 6.15 -10.12
N TRP A 65 3.60 7.01 -9.33
CA TRP A 65 3.20 7.27 -7.95
C TRP A 65 1.81 7.91 -7.87
N VAL A 66 1.50 8.92 -8.67
CA VAL A 66 0.17 9.53 -8.76
C VAL A 66 -0.88 8.51 -9.21
N THR A 67 -0.53 7.64 -10.15
CA THR A 67 -1.42 6.55 -10.58
C THR A 67 -1.75 5.62 -9.41
N GLY A 68 -0.75 5.18 -8.65
CA GLY A 68 -0.96 4.35 -7.46
C GLY A 68 -1.77 5.06 -6.37
N PHE A 69 -1.50 6.33 -6.16
CA PHE A 69 -2.25 7.19 -5.24
C PHE A 69 -3.75 7.24 -5.58
N LEU A 70 -4.10 7.36 -6.85
CA LEU A 70 -5.50 7.50 -7.29
C LEU A 70 -6.21 6.15 -7.44
N VAL A 71 -5.52 5.17 -8.02
CA VAL A 71 -6.13 3.93 -8.50
C VAL A 71 -5.90 2.76 -7.54
N GLY A 72 -4.73 2.72 -6.90
CA GLY A 72 -4.35 1.66 -5.97
C GLY A 72 -2.99 1.03 -6.28
N LEU A 73 -2.58 0.08 -5.44
CA LEU A 73 -1.26 -0.54 -5.48
C LEU A 73 -0.92 -1.13 -6.86
N TRP A 74 -1.81 -1.93 -7.43
CA TRP A 74 -1.61 -2.54 -8.74
C TRP A 74 -1.51 -1.51 -9.88
N GLY A 75 -2.29 -0.41 -9.81
CA GLY A 75 -2.20 0.65 -10.80
C GLY A 75 -0.84 1.34 -10.78
N GLY A 76 -0.30 1.63 -9.60
CA GLY A 76 1.05 2.19 -9.43
C GLY A 76 2.15 1.23 -9.86
N ALA A 77 2.02 -0.05 -9.51
CA ALA A 77 2.98 -1.09 -9.86
C ALA A 77 3.10 -1.29 -11.38
N VAL A 78 1.95 -1.36 -12.06
CA VAL A 78 1.92 -1.50 -13.52
C VAL A 78 2.48 -0.26 -14.22
N ALA A 79 2.13 0.94 -13.74
CA ALA A 79 2.67 2.18 -14.29
C ALA A 79 4.18 2.29 -14.08
N LEU A 80 4.72 1.82 -12.96
CA LEU A 80 6.17 1.78 -12.69
C LEU A 80 6.92 1.11 -13.85
N PHE A 81 6.56 -0.13 -14.16
CA PHE A 81 7.26 -0.94 -15.14
C PHE A 81 6.90 -0.59 -16.60
N ALA A 82 5.77 0.08 -16.83
CA ALA A 82 5.41 0.59 -18.13
C ALA A 82 6.18 1.87 -18.53
N ILE A 83 6.68 2.63 -17.53
CA ILE A 83 7.36 3.90 -17.75
C ILE A 83 8.89 3.73 -17.75
N VAL A 84 9.43 2.95 -16.81
CA VAL A 84 10.87 2.72 -16.67
C VAL A 84 11.17 1.23 -16.87
N PRO A 85 12.06 0.87 -17.82
CA PRO A 85 12.45 -0.51 -18.03
C PRO A 85 12.98 -1.14 -16.73
N VAL A 86 12.58 -2.38 -16.45
CA VAL A 86 12.96 -3.10 -15.22
C VAL A 86 14.47 -3.16 -15.03
N ALA A 87 15.22 -3.36 -16.13
CA ALA A 87 16.67 -3.46 -16.11
C ALA A 87 17.39 -2.16 -15.69
N GLU A 88 16.70 -1.03 -15.73
CA GLU A 88 17.24 0.29 -15.35
C GLU A 88 16.98 0.61 -13.86
N LEU A 89 16.18 -0.22 -13.18
CA LEU A 89 15.83 -0.02 -11.77
C LEU A 89 16.65 -0.94 -10.86
N THR A 90 17.14 -0.37 -9.75
CA THR A 90 17.73 -1.16 -8.69
C THR A 90 16.66 -1.69 -7.73
N THR A 91 16.98 -2.77 -7.00
CA THR A 91 16.12 -3.27 -5.92
C THR A 91 15.84 -2.18 -4.88
N ALA A 92 16.81 -1.30 -4.61
CA ALA A 92 16.64 -0.14 -3.73
C ALA A 92 15.55 0.81 -4.25
N GLN A 93 15.59 1.17 -5.53
CA GLN A 93 14.62 2.08 -6.14
C GLN A 93 13.21 1.49 -6.16
N VAL A 94 13.07 0.21 -6.53
CA VAL A 94 11.78 -0.48 -6.46
C VAL A 94 11.27 -0.55 -5.02
N THR A 95 12.14 -0.81 -4.05
CA THR A 95 11.77 -0.85 -2.63
C THR A 95 11.29 0.52 -2.11
N ILE A 96 11.98 1.61 -2.48
CA ILE A 96 11.56 2.98 -2.13
C ILE A 96 10.22 3.29 -2.77
N PHE A 97 10.08 3.04 -4.08
CA PHE A 97 8.83 3.31 -4.79
C PHE A 97 7.65 2.50 -4.24
N MET A 98 7.83 1.20 -4.02
CA MET A 98 6.79 0.36 -3.42
C MET A 98 6.44 0.82 -2.00
N SER A 99 7.42 1.28 -1.22
CA SER A 99 7.16 1.88 0.08
C SER A 99 6.27 3.12 -0.04
N LEU A 100 6.54 4.03 -0.98
CA LEU A 100 5.68 5.20 -1.24
C LEU A 100 4.23 4.78 -1.56
N ILE A 101 4.08 3.77 -2.43
CA ILE A 101 2.76 3.24 -2.79
C ILE A 101 2.07 2.60 -1.57
N LEU A 102 2.78 1.80 -0.78
CA LEU A 102 2.24 1.16 0.41
C LEU A 102 1.68 2.15 1.46
N PHE A 103 2.23 3.36 1.52
CA PHE A 103 1.68 4.44 2.38
C PHE A 103 0.54 5.21 1.71
N SER A 104 0.51 5.33 0.38
CA SER A 104 -0.33 6.32 -0.30
C SER A 104 -1.35 5.76 -1.31
N HIS A 105 -1.36 4.45 -1.59
CA HIS A 105 -2.25 3.87 -2.59
C HIS A 105 -3.74 4.03 -2.26
N ALA A 106 -4.56 4.13 -3.30
CA ALA A 106 -6.03 4.27 -3.22
C ALA A 106 -6.51 5.34 -2.23
N LEU A 107 -5.66 6.35 -1.96
CA LEU A 107 -5.81 7.29 -0.85
C LEU A 107 -7.16 8.02 -0.86
N PRO A 108 -7.70 8.52 -1.99
CA PRO A 108 -8.98 9.21 -1.97
C PRO A 108 -10.14 8.33 -1.50
N ILE A 109 -10.15 7.06 -1.88
CA ILE A 109 -11.22 6.11 -1.53
C ILE A 109 -11.07 5.69 -0.07
N GLU A 110 -9.87 5.31 0.34
CA GLU A 110 -9.60 4.83 1.69
C GLU A 110 -9.80 5.91 2.74
N GLN A 111 -9.36 7.15 2.45
CA GLN A 111 -9.55 8.25 3.39
C GLN A 111 -11.03 8.70 3.49
N ARG A 112 -11.85 8.44 2.48
CA ARG A 112 -13.30 8.57 2.62
C ARG A 112 -13.91 7.55 3.58
N ILE A 113 -13.38 6.32 3.61
CA ILE A 113 -13.79 5.31 4.59
C ILE A 113 -13.39 5.76 6.00
N VAL A 114 -12.15 6.21 6.19
CA VAL A 114 -11.65 6.74 7.47
C VAL A 114 -12.49 7.94 7.94
N GLN A 115 -12.80 8.86 7.05
CA GLN A 115 -13.63 10.04 7.35
C GLN A 115 -15.02 9.68 7.90
N LYS A 116 -15.63 8.59 7.42
CA LYS A 116 -16.92 8.12 7.94
C LYS A 116 -16.86 7.64 9.39
N ALA A 117 -15.68 7.34 9.92
CA ALA A 117 -15.48 7.03 11.33
C ALA A 117 -15.18 8.27 12.19
N GLY A 118 -15.03 9.46 11.57
CA GLY A 118 -14.83 10.73 12.25
C GLY A 118 -13.51 11.46 11.98
N PRO A 119 -12.35 10.82 11.72
CA PRO A 119 -11.09 11.52 11.45
C PRO A 119 -11.18 12.44 10.24
N SER A 120 -10.39 13.52 10.27
CA SER A 120 -10.33 14.49 9.17
C SER A 120 -9.69 13.87 7.94
N PHE A 121 -10.41 13.89 6.81
CA PHE A 121 -9.91 13.42 5.51
C PHE A 121 -8.56 14.08 5.15
N LEU A 122 -8.46 15.40 5.28
CA LEU A 122 -7.26 16.12 4.90
C LEU A 122 -6.06 15.75 5.78
N VAL A 123 -6.26 15.71 7.10
CA VAL A 123 -5.18 15.43 8.06
C VAL A 123 -4.65 14.01 7.87
N THR A 124 -5.53 13.02 7.77
CA THR A 124 -5.11 11.62 7.59
C THR A 124 -4.53 11.36 6.21
N SER A 125 -4.98 12.08 5.17
CA SER A 125 -4.38 12.04 3.83
C SER A 125 -2.97 12.61 3.83
N LEU A 126 -2.79 13.83 4.36
CA LEU A 126 -1.48 14.47 4.46
C LEU A 126 -0.51 13.65 5.32
N MET A 127 -0.98 13.07 6.42
CA MET A 127 -0.18 12.19 7.25
C MET A 127 0.36 10.99 6.45
N ARG A 128 -0.47 10.29 5.68
CA ARG A 128 -0.04 9.16 4.85
C ARG A 128 0.98 9.58 3.80
N LEU A 129 0.72 10.69 3.09
CA LEU A 129 1.66 11.21 2.08
C LEU A 129 3.01 11.60 2.70
N LEU A 130 2.99 12.40 3.76
CA LEU A 130 4.21 12.85 4.42
C LEU A 130 4.99 11.67 5.03
N CYS A 131 4.31 10.73 5.68
CA CYS A 131 4.96 9.54 6.22
C CYS A 131 5.59 8.68 5.12
N GLY A 132 4.92 8.51 3.97
CA GLY A 132 5.47 7.80 2.83
C GLY A 132 6.73 8.48 2.29
N LEU A 133 6.71 9.81 2.13
CA LEU A 133 7.86 10.59 1.67
C LEU A 133 9.03 10.53 2.66
N VAL A 134 8.75 10.71 3.96
CA VAL A 134 9.79 10.64 5.01
C VAL A 134 10.39 9.24 5.07
N TYR A 135 9.56 8.20 5.01
CA TYR A 135 10.04 6.82 5.01
C TYR A 135 10.85 6.50 3.76
N GLY A 136 10.39 6.91 2.58
CA GLY A 136 11.13 6.78 1.33
C GLY A 136 12.48 7.47 1.38
N LEU A 137 12.55 8.68 1.95
CA LEU A 137 13.82 9.41 2.15
C LEU A 137 14.75 8.66 3.11
N ILE A 138 14.24 8.13 4.22
CA ILE A 138 15.03 7.33 5.16
C ILE A 138 15.62 6.10 4.44
N LEU A 139 14.82 5.38 3.65
CA LEU A 139 15.29 4.24 2.87
C LEU A 139 16.35 4.66 1.84
N HIS A 140 16.12 5.76 1.11
CA HIS A 140 17.09 6.28 0.14
C HIS A 140 18.44 6.55 0.81
N LEU A 141 18.44 7.26 1.93
CA LEU A 141 19.67 7.55 2.66
C LEU A 141 20.36 6.26 3.15
N ILE A 142 19.61 5.31 3.71
CA ILE A 142 20.17 4.03 4.16
C ILE A 142 20.83 3.29 2.99
N PHE A 143 20.13 3.16 1.85
CA PHE A 143 20.63 2.42 0.70
C PHE A 143 21.81 3.12 0.03
N GLN A 144 21.79 4.46 -0.04
CA GLN A 144 22.87 5.26 -0.60
C GLN A 144 24.16 5.14 0.25
N TYR A 145 24.06 5.26 1.58
CA TYR A 145 25.24 5.21 2.45
C TYR A 145 25.76 3.79 2.72
N SER A 146 24.87 2.79 2.72
CA SER A 146 25.27 1.39 2.96
C SER A 146 25.71 0.66 1.68
N GLY A 147 25.34 1.15 0.51
CA GLY A 147 25.49 0.43 -0.76
C GLY A 147 24.57 -0.82 -0.88
N TRP A 148 23.59 -0.95 0.01
CA TRP A 148 22.68 -2.11 0.03
C TRP A 148 21.62 -2.02 -1.07
N LEU A 149 21.26 -3.17 -1.68
CA LEU A 149 20.21 -3.32 -2.69
C LEU A 149 20.47 -2.53 -4.00
N GLN A 150 21.73 -2.28 -4.35
CA GLN A 150 22.09 -1.55 -5.56
C GLN A 150 22.09 -2.43 -6.84
N GLU A 151 21.84 -3.74 -6.71
CA GLU A 151 21.75 -4.63 -7.86
C GLU A 151 20.47 -4.36 -8.65
N PRO A 152 20.53 -4.52 -10.01
CA PRO A 152 19.35 -4.43 -10.85
C PRO A 152 18.25 -5.39 -10.38
N VAL A 153 17.02 -4.90 -10.35
CA VAL A 153 15.88 -5.77 -10.05
C VAL A 153 15.59 -6.66 -11.26
N ALA A 154 15.37 -7.94 -11.05
CA ALA A 154 15.12 -8.91 -12.12
C ALA A 154 13.96 -9.85 -11.81
N PRO A 155 12.73 -9.37 -11.69
CA PRO A 155 11.57 -10.26 -11.58
C PRO A 155 11.35 -10.93 -12.94
N HIS A 156 11.55 -12.26 -13.01
CA HIS A 156 11.47 -13.05 -14.22
C HIS A 156 10.10 -13.04 -14.93
N TRP A 157 9.09 -12.50 -14.29
CA TRP A 157 7.72 -12.48 -14.79
C TRP A 157 7.27 -11.11 -15.34
N ILE A 158 8.12 -10.08 -15.24
CA ILE A 158 7.84 -8.78 -15.86
C ILE A 158 8.40 -8.80 -17.27
N PRO A 159 7.59 -8.53 -18.31
CA PRO A 159 8.07 -8.43 -19.68
C PRO A 159 9.17 -7.37 -19.81
N THR A 160 10.25 -7.70 -20.51
CA THR A 160 11.44 -6.84 -20.67
C THR A 160 11.68 -6.42 -22.09
N SER A 161 10.64 -6.47 -22.95
CA SER A 161 10.80 -6.07 -24.35
C SER A 161 11.07 -4.56 -24.47
N SER A 162 11.96 -4.22 -25.38
CA SER A 162 12.24 -2.83 -25.77
C SER A 162 11.49 -2.41 -27.05
N ASP A 163 10.59 -3.24 -27.58
CA ASP A 163 9.82 -2.95 -28.79
C ASP A 163 8.67 -1.99 -28.47
N PRO A 164 8.68 -0.75 -28.96
CA PRO A 164 7.64 0.24 -28.68
C PRO A 164 6.34 0.00 -29.44
N SER A 165 6.26 -1.03 -30.30
CA SER A 165 5.09 -1.29 -31.13
C SER A 165 3.84 -1.65 -30.34
N TRP A 166 2.68 -1.32 -30.88
CA TRP A 166 1.38 -1.73 -30.29
C TRP A 166 1.22 -3.26 -30.24
N GLY A 167 1.83 -3.97 -31.21
CA GLY A 167 1.82 -5.45 -31.21
C GLY A 167 2.55 -6.02 -29.98
N ALA A 168 3.76 -5.52 -29.70
CA ALA A 168 4.51 -5.89 -28.52
C ALA A 168 3.74 -5.51 -27.22
N PHE A 169 3.17 -4.30 -27.17
CA PHE A 169 2.37 -3.85 -26.03
C PHE A 169 1.20 -4.80 -25.71
N PHE A 170 0.43 -5.26 -26.69
CA PHE A 170 -0.68 -6.18 -26.43
C PHE A 170 -0.20 -7.55 -25.99
N TYR A 171 0.91 -8.05 -26.58
CA TYR A 171 1.51 -9.31 -26.15
C TYR A 171 1.99 -9.24 -24.70
N GLU A 172 2.78 -8.23 -24.35
CA GLU A 172 3.31 -8.00 -23.02
C GLU A 172 2.19 -7.76 -21.98
N THR A 173 1.15 -7.02 -22.40
CA THR A 173 -0.05 -6.85 -21.55
C THR A 173 -0.72 -8.18 -21.24
N ALA A 174 -0.88 -9.05 -22.24
CA ALA A 174 -1.45 -10.37 -22.02
C ALA A 174 -0.57 -11.24 -21.11
N GLU A 175 0.73 -11.19 -21.29
CA GLU A 175 1.70 -11.88 -20.43
C GLU A 175 1.67 -11.34 -18.99
N ALA A 176 1.70 -10.01 -18.81
CA ALA A 176 1.60 -9.39 -17.49
C ALA A 176 0.29 -9.74 -16.77
N LEU A 177 -0.84 -9.75 -17.49
CA LEU A 177 -2.13 -10.16 -16.93
C LEU A 177 -2.15 -11.65 -16.55
N PHE A 178 -1.50 -12.52 -17.33
CA PHE A 178 -1.36 -13.93 -16.99
C PHE A 178 -0.55 -14.10 -15.70
N TRP A 179 0.61 -13.45 -15.58
CA TRP A 179 1.42 -13.51 -14.38
C TRP A 179 0.70 -12.89 -13.16
N MET A 180 0.00 -11.78 -13.36
CA MET A 180 -0.85 -11.19 -12.32
C MET A 180 -1.88 -12.18 -11.79
N PHE A 181 -2.52 -12.98 -12.67
CA PHE A 181 -3.44 -14.03 -12.23
C PHE A 181 -2.74 -15.09 -11.36
N LEU A 182 -1.56 -15.55 -11.76
CA LEU A 182 -0.80 -16.53 -10.98
C LEU A 182 -0.35 -15.99 -9.62
N ILE A 183 0.08 -14.74 -9.56
CA ILE A 183 0.45 -14.05 -8.31
C ILE A 183 -0.77 -13.94 -7.38
N LEU A 184 -1.91 -13.51 -7.90
CA LEU A 184 -3.15 -13.41 -7.14
C LEU A 184 -3.64 -14.76 -6.64
N LEU A 185 -3.57 -15.80 -7.48
CA LEU A 185 -3.92 -17.15 -7.08
C LEU A 185 -3.00 -17.63 -5.94
N GLY A 186 -1.70 -17.43 -6.08
CA GLY A 186 -0.71 -17.74 -5.05
C GLY A 186 -0.98 -16.99 -3.74
N LEU A 187 -1.36 -15.72 -3.85
CA LEU A 187 -1.71 -14.87 -2.71
C LEU A 187 -2.97 -15.38 -1.99
N VAL A 188 -4.06 -15.66 -2.72
CA VAL A 188 -5.30 -16.20 -2.14
C VAL A 188 -5.05 -17.55 -1.48
N VAL A 189 -4.25 -18.42 -2.09
CA VAL A 189 -3.84 -19.71 -1.52
C VAL A 189 -3.02 -19.48 -0.24
N SER A 190 -2.02 -18.60 -0.27
CA SER A 190 -1.18 -18.27 0.89
C SER A 190 -2.00 -17.73 2.06
N MET A 191 -2.95 -16.83 1.81
CA MET A 191 -3.85 -16.32 2.85
C MET A 191 -4.68 -17.42 3.49
N ARG A 192 -5.24 -18.34 2.71
CA ARG A 192 -5.98 -19.50 3.25
C ARG A 192 -5.09 -20.46 4.05
N LEU A 193 -3.86 -20.68 3.60
CA LEU A 193 -2.90 -21.49 4.34
C LEU A 193 -2.53 -20.84 5.68
N LEU A 194 -2.35 -19.52 5.72
CA LEU A 194 -2.11 -18.77 6.95
C LEU A 194 -3.29 -18.83 7.92
N GLU A 195 -4.52 -18.76 7.42
CA GLU A 195 -5.72 -18.94 8.22
C GLU A 195 -5.83 -20.36 8.79
N TRP A 196 -5.64 -21.35 7.92
CA TRP A 196 -5.76 -22.77 8.29
C TRP A 196 -4.66 -23.23 9.26
N SER A 197 -3.42 -22.74 9.11
CA SER A 197 -2.30 -23.06 9.99
C SER A 197 -2.40 -22.47 11.41
N GLY A 198 -3.33 -21.56 11.64
CA GLY A 198 -3.46 -20.85 12.90
C GLY A 198 -2.45 -19.70 13.10
N ILE A 199 -1.56 -19.47 12.14
CA ILE A 199 -0.57 -18.37 12.18
C ILE A 199 -1.27 -17.01 12.34
N MET A 200 -2.45 -16.82 11.74
CA MET A 200 -3.25 -15.61 11.93
C MET A 200 -3.60 -15.34 13.41
N LYS A 201 -3.79 -16.38 14.21
CA LYS A 201 -4.01 -16.24 15.67
C LYS A 201 -2.72 -15.81 16.39
N LEU A 202 -1.58 -16.37 15.97
CA LEU A 202 -0.26 -15.99 16.50
C LEU A 202 0.07 -14.55 16.17
N LEU A 203 -0.14 -14.12 14.92
CA LEU A 203 0.06 -12.74 14.47
C LEU A 203 -0.82 -11.78 15.27
N ARG A 204 -2.10 -12.09 15.49
CA ARG A 204 -2.99 -11.28 16.33
C ARG A 204 -2.45 -11.13 17.74
N ASN A 205 -1.99 -12.20 18.36
CA ASN A 205 -1.43 -12.15 19.70
C ASN A 205 -0.15 -11.32 19.77
N GLY A 206 0.71 -11.43 18.76
CA GLY A 206 1.95 -10.65 18.65
C GLY A 206 1.72 -9.16 18.39
N LEU A 207 0.66 -8.80 17.65
CA LEU A 207 0.33 -7.39 17.37
C LEU A 207 -0.27 -6.67 18.58
N THR A 208 -0.90 -7.36 19.53
CA THR A 208 -1.53 -6.74 20.70
C THR A 208 -0.56 -5.86 21.51
N PRO A 209 0.65 -6.32 21.91
CA PRO A 209 1.60 -5.46 22.62
C PRO A 209 2.10 -4.30 21.75
N ILE A 210 2.24 -4.51 20.46
CA ILE A 210 2.65 -3.48 19.50
C ILE A 210 1.62 -2.33 19.45
N LEU A 211 0.35 -2.65 19.40
CA LEU A 211 -0.73 -1.66 19.41
C LEU A 211 -0.75 -0.85 20.72
N ARG A 212 -0.47 -1.49 21.85
CA ARG A 212 -0.33 -0.78 23.13
C ARG A 212 0.85 0.17 23.14
N LEU A 213 2.00 -0.23 22.56
CA LEU A 213 3.17 0.66 22.40
C LEU A 213 2.85 1.87 21.51
N ALA A 214 2.02 1.67 20.49
CA ALA A 214 1.53 2.76 19.64
C ALA A 214 0.47 3.66 20.33
N GLY A 215 0.10 3.39 21.60
CA GLY A 215 -0.85 4.17 22.37
C GLY A 215 -2.33 3.91 22.04
N ILE A 216 -2.62 2.80 21.34
CA ILE A 216 -3.99 2.38 20.99
C ILE A 216 -4.61 1.64 22.14
N GLY A 217 -5.81 2.08 22.58
CA GLY A 217 -6.53 1.51 23.68
C GLY A 217 -7.00 0.06 23.44
N PRO A 218 -7.22 -0.74 24.52
CA PRO A 218 -7.60 -2.14 24.41
C PRO A 218 -8.91 -2.37 23.63
N ALA A 219 -9.85 -1.43 23.68
CA ALA A 219 -11.11 -1.50 22.98
C ALA A 219 -10.96 -1.39 21.46
N ALA A 220 -10.01 -0.57 20.97
CA ALA A 220 -9.75 -0.38 19.55
C ALA A 220 -8.76 -1.41 18.97
N ALA A 221 -7.94 -2.05 19.82
CA ALA A 221 -6.89 -2.97 19.37
C ALA A 221 -7.41 -4.14 18.49
N PRO A 222 -8.51 -4.85 18.81
CA PRO A 222 -9.01 -5.93 17.95
C PRO A 222 -9.41 -5.46 16.54
N LEU A 223 -10.01 -4.27 16.45
CA LEU A 223 -10.46 -3.68 15.19
C LEU A 223 -9.28 -3.20 14.35
N THR A 224 -8.30 -2.59 15.02
CA THR A 224 -7.04 -2.18 14.38
C THR A 224 -6.30 -3.38 13.80
N MET A 225 -6.24 -4.50 14.52
CA MET A 225 -5.63 -5.74 14.03
C MET A 225 -6.30 -6.27 12.76
N VAL A 226 -7.63 -6.22 12.68
CA VAL A 226 -8.35 -6.62 11.47
C VAL A 226 -7.94 -5.74 10.30
N GLY A 227 -7.88 -4.42 10.49
CA GLY A 227 -7.45 -3.49 9.45
C GLY A 227 -5.99 -3.67 9.04
N LEU A 228 -5.10 -3.94 9.98
CA LEU A 228 -3.68 -4.21 9.68
C LEU A 228 -3.47 -5.49 8.87
N LEU A 229 -4.22 -6.54 9.17
CA LEU A 229 -4.03 -7.85 8.53
C LEU A 229 -4.83 -7.99 7.23
N LEU A 230 -6.08 -7.52 7.21
CA LEU A 230 -7.04 -7.74 6.12
C LEU A 230 -7.31 -6.47 5.28
N GLY A 231 -6.69 -5.36 5.63
CA GLY A 231 -6.83 -4.10 4.90
C GLY A 231 -7.86 -3.12 5.46
N LEU A 232 -7.74 -1.87 4.99
CA LEU A 232 -8.51 -0.74 5.49
C LEU A 232 -10.00 -0.86 5.16
N SER A 233 -10.36 -1.47 4.03
CA SER A 233 -11.76 -1.65 3.62
C SER A 233 -12.53 -2.50 4.62
N TYR A 234 -11.95 -3.59 5.12
CA TYR A 234 -12.55 -4.46 6.14
C TYR A 234 -12.48 -3.85 7.54
N GLY A 235 -11.29 -3.43 7.96
CA GLY A 235 -11.05 -2.83 9.26
C GLY A 235 -11.79 -1.51 9.44
N GLY A 236 -11.82 -0.68 8.40
CA GLY A 236 -12.55 0.59 8.39
C GLY A 236 -14.05 0.41 8.56
N GLY A 237 -14.64 -0.60 7.92
CA GLY A 237 -16.07 -0.92 8.09
C GLY A 237 -16.43 -1.33 9.52
N LEU A 238 -15.54 -2.04 10.21
CA LEU A 238 -15.72 -2.39 11.63
C LEU A 238 -15.57 -1.16 12.52
N ILE A 239 -14.55 -0.34 12.30
CA ILE A 239 -14.34 0.89 13.09
C ILE A 239 -15.51 1.87 12.92
N ILE A 240 -16.03 2.05 11.71
CA ILE A 240 -17.21 2.89 11.46
C ILE A 240 -18.39 2.40 12.32
N ARG A 241 -18.67 1.09 12.31
CA ARG A 241 -19.76 0.52 13.12
C ARG A 241 -19.57 0.75 14.63
N GLU A 242 -18.37 0.54 15.15
CA GLU A 242 -18.08 0.72 16.57
C GLU A 242 -18.04 2.21 16.96
N ALA A 243 -17.59 3.08 16.07
CA ALA A 243 -17.66 4.53 16.24
C ALA A 243 -19.12 5.00 16.38
N GLN A 244 -20.02 4.50 15.52
CA GLN A 244 -21.45 4.82 15.57
C GLN A 244 -22.16 4.30 16.84
N LYS A 245 -21.66 3.21 17.45
CA LYS A 245 -22.16 2.70 18.73
C LYS A 245 -21.67 3.50 19.96
N GLY A 246 -20.69 4.40 19.77
CA GLY A 246 -20.12 5.19 20.86
C GLY A 246 -19.23 4.40 21.83
N HIS A 247 -18.80 3.19 21.48
CA HIS A 247 -17.96 2.33 22.35
C HIS A 247 -16.50 2.73 22.35
N LEU A 248 -16.05 3.48 21.33
CA LEU A 248 -14.67 3.90 21.18
C LEU A 248 -14.54 5.41 21.41
N SER A 249 -13.46 5.81 22.08
CA SER A 249 -13.12 7.23 22.19
C SER A 249 -12.70 7.79 20.83
N ALA A 250 -12.96 9.09 20.59
CA ALA A 250 -12.52 9.77 19.37
C ALA A 250 -11.00 9.68 19.18
N ARG A 251 -10.23 9.71 20.29
CA ARG A 251 -8.78 9.51 20.31
C ARG A 251 -8.40 8.11 19.80
N ASP A 252 -9.05 7.07 20.31
CA ASP A 252 -8.76 5.69 19.91
C ASP A 252 -9.12 5.45 18.45
N ILE A 253 -10.23 6.00 17.95
CA ILE A 253 -10.62 5.92 16.54
C ILE A 253 -9.57 6.61 15.69
N PHE A 254 -9.10 7.81 16.07
CA PHE A 254 -8.11 8.56 15.32
C PHE A 254 -6.77 7.81 15.25
N LEU A 255 -6.26 7.29 16.38
CA LEU A 255 -5.00 6.55 16.43
C LEU A 255 -5.09 5.21 15.67
N ALA A 256 -6.18 4.46 15.86
CA ALA A 256 -6.41 3.19 15.17
C ALA A 256 -6.45 3.38 13.65
N THR A 257 -7.21 4.35 13.16
CA THR A 257 -7.30 4.65 11.72
C THR A 257 -6.02 5.23 11.17
N SER A 258 -5.27 6.01 11.95
CA SER A 258 -3.94 6.50 11.59
C SER A 258 -2.96 5.35 11.41
N PHE A 259 -2.92 4.41 12.36
CA PHE A 259 -2.05 3.23 12.24
C PHE A 259 -2.44 2.34 11.06
N MET A 260 -3.73 2.08 10.90
CA MET A 260 -4.22 1.35 9.72
C MET A 260 -3.86 2.06 8.43
N GLY A 261 -3.99 3.38 8.36
CA GLY A 261 -3.59 4.17 7.20
C GLY A 261 -2.12 4.02 6.81
N LEU A 262 -1.22 3.83 7.79
CA LEU A 262 0.22 3.66 7.56
C LEU A 262 0.64 2.21 7.30
N ALA A 263 -0.05 1.22 7.88
CA ALA A 263 0.41 -0.16 7.90
C ALA A 263 -0.69 -1.21 7.67
N HIS A 264 -1.75 -0.88 6.90
CA HIS A 264 -2.78 -1.88 6.55
C HIS A 264 -2.28 -2.91 5.54
N SER A 265 -3.06 -3.99 5.38
CA SER A 265 -2.76 -5.10 4.46
C SER A 265 -1.33 -5.62 4.58
N LEU A 266 -0.86 -5.80 5.82
CA LEU A 266 0.54 -6.19 6.08
C LEU A 266 0.97 -7.47 5.36
N ILE A 267 0.05 -8.38 5.06
CA ILE A 267 0.36 -9.63 4.38
C ILE A 267 0.21 -9.44 2.87
N GLU A 268 -0.96 -9.05 2.42
CA GLU A 268 -1.31 -8.99 1.00
C GLU A 268 -0.42 -8.00 0.24
N ASP A 269 -0.41 -6.75 0.67
CA ASP A 269 0.36 -5.69 -0.01
C ASP A 269 1.86 -5.95 0.04
N THR A 270 2.36 -6.52 1.15
CA THR A 270 3.78 -6.89 1.26
C THR A 270 4.14 -8.00 0.28
N LEU A 271 3.31 -9.03 0.14
CA LEU A 271 3.56 -10.11 -0.81
C LEU A 271 3.57 -9.60 -2.26
N ILE A 272 2.68 -8.65 -2.59
CA ILE A 272 2.69 -7.99 -3.89
C ILE A 272 3.99 -7.19 -4.08
N ALA A 273 4.39 -6.38 -3.10
CA ALA A 273 5.62 -5.60 -3.19
C ALA A 273 6.87 -6.47 -3.39
N ILE A 274 6.96 -7.61 -2.68
CA ILE A 274 8.06 -8.58 -2.83
C ILE A 274 8.01 -9.23 -4.21
N ALA A 275 6.84 -9.62 -4.69
CA ALA A 275 6.69 -10.18 -6.02
C ALA A 275 7.17 -9.21 -7.11
N LEU A 276 7.09 -7.91 -6.87
CA LEU A 276 7.58 -6.84 -7.75
C LEU A 276 9.07 -6.53 -7.54
N GLY A 277 9.78 -7.24 -6.66
CA GLY A 277 11.22 -7.10 -6.43
C GLY A 277 11.59 -6.17 -5.28
N ALA A 278 10.66 -5.74 -4.45
CA ALA A 278 10.97 -4.95 -3.27
C ALA A 278 11.56 -5.82 -2.14
N ASP A 279 12.41 -5.22 -1.29
CA ASP A 279 13.01 -5.89 -0.14
C ASP A 279 12.00 -6.10 1.00
N LEU A 280 11.86 -7.35 1.45
CA LEU A 280 10.95 -7.73 2.54
C LEU A 280 11.21 -6.97 3.83
N THR A 281 12.48 -6.83 4.21
CA THR A 281 12.84 -6.19 5.48
C THR A 281 12.37 -4.75 5.52
N SER A 282 12.52 -4.04 4.42
CA SER A 282 12.12 -2.63 4.28
C SER A 282 10.60 -2.48 4.20
N VAL A 283 9.93 -3.22 3.30
CA VAL A 283 8.48 -3.03 3.07
C VAL A 283 7.59 -3.60 4.18
N LEU A 284 8.10 -4.53 5.00
CA LEU A 284 7.36 -5.09 6.13
C LEU A 284 7.92 -4.60 7.47
N VAL A 285 9.13 -5.01 7.83
CA VAL A 285 9.67 -4.77 9.19
C VAL A 285 9.92 -3.28 9.40
N GLY A 286 10.63 -2.64 8.49
CA GLY A 286 10.91 -1.20 8.55
C GLY A 286 9.62 -0.36 8.55
N ARG A 287 8.66 -0.68 7.66
CA ARG A 287 7.36 -0.01 7.59
C ARG A 287 6.58 -0.12 8.90
N VAL A 288 6.54 -1.31 9.50
CA VAL A 288 5.84 -1.52 10.78
C VAL A 288 6.51 -0.74 11.91
N ILE A 289 7.84 -0.81 12.04
CA ILE A 289 8.58 -0.07 13.07
C ILE A 289 8.35 1.45 12.89
N PHE A 290 8.49 1.96 11.68
CA PHE A 290 8.26 3.36 11.38
C PHE A 290 6.82 3.78 11.74
N SER A 291 5.83 2.99 11.37
CA SER A 291 4.42 3.29 11.67
C SER A 291 4.13 3.29 13.18
N ILE A 292 4.74 2.37 13.95
CA ILE A 292 4.64 2.36 15.42
C ILE A 292 5.20 3.65 16.00
N LEU A 293 6.40 4.06 15.57
CA LEU A 293 7.05 5.27 16.07
C LEU A 293 6.23 6.51 15.77
N VAL A 294 5.71 6.63 14.54
CA VAL A 294 4.85 7.75 14.13
C VAL A 294 3.58 7.79 14.96
N VAL A 295 2.88 6.66 15.12
CA VAL A 295 1.60 6.64 15.86
C VAL A 295 1.82 6.83 17.36
N ALA A 296 2.90 6.29 17.93
CA ALA A 296 3.27 6.56 19.33
C ALA A 296 3.59 8.05 19.59
N LEU A 297 4.30 8.68 18.65
CA LEU A 297 4.52 10.12 18.69
C LEU A 297 3.19 10.89 18.57
N LEU A 298 2.37 10.51 17.62
CA LEU A 298 1.04 11.10 17.39
C LEU A 298 0.15 10.99 18.64
N ALA A 299 0.17 9.84 19.32
CA ALA A 299 -0.57 9.64 20.57
C ALA A 299 -0.16 10.64 21.64
N ARG A 300 1.16 10.89 21.81
CA ARG A 300 1.68 11.89 22.76
C ARG A 300 1.30 13.31 22.35
N LEU A 301 1.40 13.63 21.05
CA LEU A 301 1.04 14.96 20.55
C LEU A 301 -0.45 15.26 20.73
N ILE A 302 -1.33 14.29 20.48
CA ILE A 302 -2.78 14.45 20.67
C ILE A 302 -3.12 14.72 22.14
N ASP A 303 -2.43 14.09 23.07
CA ASP A 303 -2.65 14.32 24.51
C ASP A 303 -2.28 15.75 24.97
N LEU A 304 -1.46 16.46 24.18
CA LEU A 304 -1.12 17.88 24.38
C LEU A 304 -2.08 18.85 23.68
N VAL A 305 -2.89 18.35 22.74
CA VAL A 305 -3.82 19.18 21.94
C VAL A 305 -5.10 19.44 22.74
N PRO A 306 -5.52 20.72 22.92
CA PRO A 306 -6.81 21.02 23.55
C PRO A 306 -7.97 20.34 22.82
N GLN A 307 -8.93 19.79 23.56
CA GLN A 307 -10.10 19.11 22.98
C GLN A 307 -10.81 19.92 21.89
N ARG A 308 -10.95 21.26 22.09
CA ARG A 308 -11.57 22.16 21.11
C ARG A 308 -10.81 22.14 19.76
N THR A 309 -9.47 22.10 19.80
CA THR A 309 -8.62 22.04 18.60
C THR A 309 -8.70 20.66 17.95
N PHE A 310 -8.69 19.59 18.75
CA PHE A 310 -8.83 18.21 18.28
C PHE A 310 -10.13 18.04 17.47
N PHE A 311 -11.29 18.42 18.05
CA PHE A 311 -12.58 18.29 17.37
C PHE A 311 -12.79 19.30 16.23
N ARG A 312 -12.02 20.37 16.18
CA ARG A 312 -12.11 21.36 15.09
C ARG A 312 -11.36 20.88 13.83
N TYR A 313 -10.19 20.29 13.99
CA TYR A 313 -9.27 20.02 12.87
C TYR A 313 -8.98 18.55 12.61
N LEU A 314 -8.89 17.73 13.66
CA LEU A 314 -8.45 16.33 13.56
C LEU A 314 -9.61 15.35 13.48
N PHE A 315 -10.73 15.65 14.14
CA PHE A 315 -11.85 14.73 14.28
C PHE A 315 -13.18 15.47 14.23
N LYS A 316 -14.10 15.01 13.40
CA LYS A 316 -15.50 15.49 13.40
C LYS A 316 -16.37 14.34 13.87
N ALA A 317 -17.13 14.55 14.94
CA ALA A 317 -18.13 13.59 15.33
C ALA A 317 -19.06 13.32 14.15
N ALA A 318 -19.28 12.01 13.84
CA ALA A 318 -20.13 11.58 12.76
C ALA A 318 -21.61 11.92 13.01
#